data_770ba6a135da26e157f7b292596857c5
#
_entry.id   770ba6a135da26e157f7b292596857c5
#
_cell.length_a   1.000
_cell.length_b   1.000
_cell.length_c   1.000
_cell.angle_alpha   90.00
_cell.angle_beta   90.00
_cell.angle_gamma   90.00
#
_symmetry.space_group_name_H-M   'P 1'
#
loop_
_entity.id
_entity.type
_entity.pdbx_description
1 polymer ?
#
loop_
_entity_poly.entity_id
_entity_poly.type
_entity_poly.pdbx_seq_one_letter_code
_entity_poly.pdbx_strand_id
1 'polypeptide(L)'
;MLAENESVTSEIVASAYIENYAMKLFEWADKEDRASRFGKNVVKAFYTASNLFDLMQVFGDLTPEISHARKYSKWKAAYIHNCLKRGEVPTPGPMGGENDHED
;
A
#
# COMPACT_ATOMS: atom_id res chain seq x y z
N MET A 1 -26.36 -0.94 24.45
CA MET A 1 -26.93 -1.43 23.70
C MET A 1 -26.81 -0.99 22.33
N LEU A 2 -27.59 -0.18 21.79
CA LEU A 2 -27.48 0.24 20.42
C LEU A 2 -26.17 0.93 20.18
N ALA A 3 -25.75 1.74 21.12
CA ALA A 3 -24.51 2.51 20.96
C ALA A 3 -23.31 1.57 20.78
N GLU A 4 -23.28 0.49 21.53
CA GLU A 4 -22.21 -0.44 21.38
C GLU A 4 -22.23 -1.12 20.03
N ASN A 5 -23.41 -1.55 19.63
CA ASN A 5 -23.55 -2.22 18.34
C ASN A 5 -23.20 -1.28 17.19
N GLU A 6 -23.61 -0.02 17.32
CA GLU A 6 -23.28 0.96 16.31
C GLU A 6 -21.79 1.18 16.21
N SER A 7 -21.13 1.23 17.37
CA SER A 7 -19.70 1.46 17.39
C SER A 7 -18.95 0.34 16.68
N VAL A 8 -19.30 -0.91 16.97
CA VAL A 8 -18.67 -2.05 16.33
C VAL A 8 -18.95 -2.04 14.84
N THR A 9 -20.19 -1.75 14.46
CA THR A 9 -20.57 -1.72 13.06
C THR A 9 -19.81 -0.61 12.34
N SER A 10 -19.66 0.55 12.99
CA SER A 10 -18.94 1.67 12.39
C SER A 10 -17.48 1.33 12.15
N GLU A 11 -16.88 0.62 13.11
CA GLU A 11 -15.49 0.23 12.95
C GLU A 11 -15.31 -0.75 11.81
N ILE A 12 -16.22 -1.69 11.66
CA ILE A 12 -16.16 -2.65 10.57
C ILE A 12 -16.32 -1.95 9.24
N VAL A 13 -17.27 -1.03 9.15
CA VAL A 13 -17.51 -0.29 7.92
C VAL A 13 -16.30 0.58 7.58
N ALA A 14 -15.74 1.25 8.58
CA ALA A 14 -14.59 2.11 8.37
C ALA A 14 -13.38 1.30 7.91
N SER A 15 -13.16 0.15 8.53
CA SER A 15 -12.05 -0.71 8.17
C SER A 15 -12.19 -1.20 6.74
N ALA A 16 -13.38 -1.63 6.37
CA ALA A 16 -13.64 -2.11 5.01
C ALA A 16 -13.45 -0.99 3.99
N TYR A 17 -13.87 0.20 4.32
CA TYR A 17 -13.73 1.34 3.43
C TYR A 17 -12.25 1.68 3.21
N ILE A 18 -11.50 1.69 4.31
CA ILE A 18 -10.07 1.99 4.23
C ILE A 18 -9.36 0.91 3.42
N GLU A 19 -9.70 -0.35 3.67
CA GLU A 19 -9.08 -1.44 2.94
C GLU A 19 -9.35 -1.32 1.44
N ASN A 20 -10.60 -1.06 1.07
CA ASN A 20 -10.96 -0.90 -0.33
C ASN A 20 -10.17 0.22 -0.98
N TYR A 21 -10.11 1.34 -0.31
CA TYR A 21 -9.43 2.50 -0.86
C TYR A 21 -7.93 2.22 -1.00
N ALA A 22 -7.35 1.63 0.04
CA ALA A 22 -5.92 1.32 0.03
C ALA A 22 -5.59 0.34 -1.09
N MET A 23 -6.43 -0.69 -1.26
CA MET A 23 -6.19 -1.67 -2.31
C MET A 23 -6.33 -1.07 -3.70
N LYS A 24 -7.27 -0.15 -3.88
CA LYS A 24 -7.42 0.51 -5.16
C LYS A 24 -6.20 1.34 -5.50
N LEU A 25 -5.69 2.07 -4.52
CA LEU A 25 -4.47 2.85 -4.72
C LEU A 25 -3.30 1.94 -5.02
N PHE A 26 -3.19 0.86 -4.26
CA PHE A 26 -2.11 -0.09 -4.43
C PHE A 26 -2.15 -0.71 -5.82
N GLU A 27 -3.32 -1.15 -6.25
CA GLU A 27 -3.47 -1.78 -7.56
C GLU A 27 -3.17 -0.81 -8.68
N TRP A 28 -3.61 0.43 -8.54
CA TRP A 28 -3.33 1.44 -9.55
C TRP A 28 -1.83 1.70 -9.64
N ALA A 29 -1.18 1.86 -8.49
CA ALA A 29 0.25 2.13 -8.48
C ALA A 29 1.04 0.95 -9.03
N ASP A 30 0.63 -0.26 -8.68
CA ASP A 30 1.29 -1.46 -9.16
C ASP A 30 1.17 -1.57 -10.68
N LYS A 31 0.00 -1.23 -11.19
CA LYS A 31 -0.24 -1.27 -12.63
C LYS A 31 0.66 -0.26 -13.36
N GLU A 32 0.75 0.95 -12.82
CA GLU A 32 1.61 1.97 -13.40
C GLU A 32 3.06 1.55 -13.34
N ASP A 33 3.46 0.95 -12.24
CA ASP A 33 4.82 0.48 -12.05
C ASP A 33 5.18 -0.59 -13.08
N ARG A 34 4.28 -1.56 -13.28
CA ARG A 34 4.52 -2.63 -14.23
C ARG A 34 4.58 -2.11 -15.66
N ALA A 35 3.90 -1.01 -15.92
CA ALA A 35 3.91 -0.39 -17.24
C ALA A 35 5.05 0.61 -17.37
N SER A 36 5.90 0.70 -16.39
CA SER A 36 7.05 1.61 -16.36
C SER A 36 6.64 3.07 -16.42
N ARG A 37 5.45 3.37 -15.93
CA ARG A 37 4.99 4.74 -15.87
C ARG A 37 5.26 5.32 -14.49
N PHE A 38 6.50 5.64 -14.25
CA PHE A 38 6.92 6.14 -12.95
C PHE A 38 6.75 7.65 -12.87
N GLY A 39 6.36 8.10 -11.70
CA GLY A 39 6.18 9.52 -11.48
C GLY A 39 5.81 9.77 -10.04
N LYS A 40 5.66 11.04 -9.71
CA LYS A 40 5.33 11.42 -8.34
C LYS A 40 4.01 10.82 -7.88
N ASN A 41 3.06 10.70 -8.80
CA ASN A 41 1.76 10.16 -8.43
C ASN A 41 1.83 8.70 -8.03
N VAL A 42 2.72 7.94 -8.69
CA VAL A 42 2.91 6.54 -8.34
C VAL A 42 3.53 6.43 -6.96
N VAL A 43 4.53 7.26 -6.69
CA VAL A 43 5.16 7.29 -5.37
C VAL A 43 4.13 7.64 -4.30
N LYS A 44 3.32 8.66 -4.57
CA LYS A 44 2.28 9.08 -3.63
C LYS A 44 1.27 7.97 -3.38
N ALA A 45 0.88 7.27 -4.44
CA ALA A 45 -0.11 6.21 -4.32
C ALA A 45 0.42 5.07 -3.45
N PHE A 46 1.65 4.63 -3.72
CA PHE A 46 2.24 3.58 -2.89
C PHE A 46 2.39 4.04 -1.44
N TYR A 47 2.84 5.26 -1.25
CA TYR A 47 3.05 5.78 0.09
C TYR A 47 1.73 5.91 0.84
N THR A 48 0.71 6.45 0.17
CA THR A 48 -0.60 6.61 0.78
C THR A 48 -1.22 5.26 1.11
N ALA A 49 -1.09 4.30 0.18
CA ALA A 49 -1.60 2.95 0.44
C ALA A 49 -0.94 2.35 1.68
N SER A 50 0.38 2.50 1.81
CA SER A 50 1.08 1.95 2.96
C SER A 50 0.61 2.58 4.25
N ASN A 51 0.35 3.89 4.23
CA ASN A 51 -0.15 4.57 5.42
C ASN A 51 -1.56 4.10 5.78
N LEU A 52 -2.39 3.85 4.78
CA LEU A 52 -3.73 3.35 5.03
C LEU A 52 -3.68 1.93 5.59
N PHE A 53 -2.76 1.10 5.09
CA PHE A 53 -2.59 -0.23 5.66
C PHE A 53 -2.11 -0.14 7.11
N ASP A 54 -1.22 0.84 7.41
CA ASP A 54 -0.82 1.06 8.79
C ASP A 54 -2.01 1.42 9.67
N LEU A 55 -2.88 2.27 9.14
CA LEU A 55 -4.06 2.69 9.89
C LEU A 55 -4.98 1.51 10.18
N MET A 56 -5.06 0.57 9.27
CA MET A 56 -5.90 -0.61 9.47
C MET A 56 -5.50 -1.41 10.69
N GLN A 57 -4.24 -1.33 11.09
CA GLN A 57 -3.79 -2.06 12.28
C GLN A 57 -4.47 -1.58 13.54
N VAL A 58 -5.02 -0.37 13.52
CA VAL A 58 -5.77 0.15 14.66
C VAL A 58 -7.01 -0.70 14.91
N PHE A 59 -7.56 -1.31 13.86
CA PHE A 59 -8.77 -2.11 13.97
C PHE A 59 -8.49 -3.58 14.22
N GLY A 60 -7.25 -4.01 14.09
CA GLY A 60 -6.91 -5.41 14.31
C GLY A 60 -5.68 -5.81 13.52
N ASP A 61 -5.34 -7.07 13.62
CA ASP A 61 -4.18 -7.58 12.92
C ASP A 61 -4.43 -7.61 11.42
N LEU A 62 -3.40 -7.29 10.66
CA LEU A 62 -3.49 -7.34 9.21
C LEU A 62 -3.42 -8.79 8.74
N THR A 63 -4.14 -9.09 7.66
CA THR A 63 -3.99 -10.40 7.03
C THR A 63 -2.61 -10.47 6.40
N PRO A 64 -2.11 -11.69 6.14
CA PRO A 64 -0.80 -11.81 5.47
C PRO A 64 -0.74 -11.06 4.14
N GLU A 65 -1.82 -11.07 3.39
CA GLU A 65 -1.86 -10.37 2.11
C GLU A 65 -1.73 -8.88 2.29
N ILE A 66 -2.47 -8.33 3.24
CA ILE A 66 -2.44 -6.89 3.49
C ILE A 66 -1.09 -6.49 4.07
N SER A 67 -0.55 -7.32 4.95
CA SER A 67 0.77 -7.05 5.53
C SER A 67 1.84 -7.01 4.44
N HIS A 68 1.76 -7.94 3.49
CA HIS A 68 2.69 -7.97 2.38
C HIS A 68 2.54 -6.72 1.51
N ALA A 69 1.30 -6.36 1.21
CA ALA A 69 1.04 -5.17 0.39
C ALA A 69 1.57 -3.91 1.07
N ARG A 70 1.46 -3.84 2.40
CA ARG A 70 1.96 -2.71 3.15
C ARG A 70 3.48 -2.60 3.01
N LYS A 71 4.18 -3.71 3.23
CA LYS A 71 5.63 -3.70 3.13
C LYS A 71 6.07 -3.39 1.71
N TYR A 72 5.41 -3.98 0.75
CA TYR A 72 5.73 -3.77 -0.64
C TYR A 72 5.53 -2.31 -1.03
N SER A 73 4.41 -1.72 -0.58
CA SER A 73 4.11 -0.33 -0.90
C SER A 73 5.15 0.62 -0.32
N LYS A 74 5.56 0.39 0.93
CA LYS A 74 6.57 1.23 1.55
C LYS A 74 7.89 1.13 0.82
N TRP A 75 8.28 -0.09 0.48
CA TRP A 75 9.53 -0.29 -0.22
C TRP A 75 9.51 0.35 -1.60
N LYS A 76 8.42 0.14 -2.35
CA LYS A 76 8.32 0.68 -3.68
C LYS A 76 8.31 2.21 -3.67
N ALA A 77 7.58 2.79 -2.74
CA ALA A 77 7.53 4.24 -2.66
C ALA A 77 8.92 4.82 -2.45
N ALA A 78 9.67 4.24 -1.52
CA ALA A 78 11.02 4.72 -1.26
C ALA A 78 11.95 4.47 -2.44
N TYR A 79 11.81 3.29 -3.04
CA TYR A 79 12.66 2.90 -4.16
C TYR A 79 12.46 3.85 -5.35
N ILE A 80 11.20 4.03 -5.75
CA ILE A 80 10.91 4.88 -6.91
C ILE A 80 11.30 6.33 -6.62
N HIS A 81 10.98 6.79 -5.41
CA HIS A 81 11.33 8.16 -5.02
C HIS A 81 12.83 8.39 -5.13
N ASN A 82 13.61 7.45 -4.61
CA ASN A 82 15.05 7.59 -4.65
C ASN A 82 15.59 7.54 -6.07
N CYS A 83 15.02 6.67 -6.91
CA CYS A 83 15.43 6.61 -8.30
C CYS A 83 15.15 7.93 -9.03
N LEU A 84 13.95 8.47 -8.83
CA LEU A 84 13.59 9.73 -9.48
C LEU A 84 14.49 10.85 -9.01
N LYS A 85 14.81 10.83 -7.72
CA LYS A 85 15.67 11.86 -7.16
C LYS A 85 17.07 11.82 -7.76
N ARG A 86 17.56 10.63 -8.06
CA ARG A 86 18.90 10.48 -8.64
C ARG A 86 18.89 10.49 -10.16
N GLY A 87 17.71 10.65 -10.76
CA GLY A 87 17.62 10.65 -12.22
C GLY A 87 17.75 9.27 -12.83
N GLU A 88 17.54 8.22 -12.03
CA GLU A 88 17.61 6.86 -12.51
C GLU A 88 16.24 6.34 -12.82
N VAL A 89 16.16 5.37 -13.72
CA VAL A 89 14.88 4.74 -14.06
C VAL A 89 14.65 3.56 -13.16
N PRO A 90 13.54 3.54 -12.42
CA PRO A 90 13.28 2.40 -11.54
C PRO A 90 13.05 1.12 -12.33
N THR A 91 13.31 -0.01 -11.69
CA THR A 91 13.03 -1.31 -12.30
C THR A 91 11.56 -1.64 -12.04
N PRO A 92 10.79 -1.91 -13.08
CA PRO A 92 9.37 -2.23 -12.89
C PRO A 92 9.19 -3.65 -12.40
N GLY A 93 7.98 -3.91 -11.94
CA GLY A 93 7.59 -5.24 -11.58
C GLY A 93 7.63 -5.50 -10.10
N PRO A 94 7.23 -6.70 -9.74
CA PRO A 94 7.10 -7.04 -8.33
C PRO A 94 8.44 -7.14 -7.62
N MET A 95 8.42 -6.69 -6.37
CA MET A 95 9.59 -6.75 -5.53
C MET A 95 10.01 -8.18 -5.25
N GLY A 96 9.01 -9.05 -5.15
CA GLY A 96 9.28 -10.43 -4.82
C GLY A 96 10.26 -11.10 -5.76
N GLY A 97 10.38 -10.52 -6.90
CA GLY A 97 11.33 -11.05 -7.85
C GLY A 97 12.74 -10.88 -7.41
N GLU A 98 12.96 -9.95 -6.53
CA GLU A 98 14.24 -9.80 -6.07
C GLU A 98 14.37 -9.87 -4.70
N ASN A 99 13.91 -9.76 -4.21
CA ASN A 99 14.29 -9.97 -3.02
C ASN A 99 14.09 -10.71 -2.30
N ASP A 100 13.67 -11.07 -2.77
CA ASP A 100 13.46 -11.95 -2.11
C ASP A 100 14.33 -12.05 -1.13
N HIS A 101 15.10 -11.79 -1.15
CA HIS A 101 15.86 -12.01 -0.31
C HIS A 101 16.10 -11.06 0.60
N GLU A 102 15.98 -10.36 0.61
CA GLU A 102 16.18 -9.74 1.53
C GLU A 102 15.60 -9.76 2.51
N ASP A 103 15.24 -10.22 2.55
CA ASP A 103 14.74 -10.27 3.36
C ASP A 103 14.74 -10.49 4.08
#